data_b06c95ed074e5923962a6e6ad2f2d1e5
#
_entry.id   b06c95ed074e5923962a6e6ad2f2d1e5
#
_cell.length_a   1.000
_cell.length_b   1.000
_cell.length_c   1.000
_cell.angle_alpha   90.00
_cell.angle_beta   90.00
_cell.angle_gamma   90.00
#
_symmetry.space_group_name_H-M   'P 1'
#
loop_
_entity.id
_entity.type
_entity.pdbx_description
1 polymer ?
#
loop_
_entity_poly.entity_id
_entity_poly.type
_entity_poly.pdbx_seq_one_letter_code
_entity_poly.pdbx_strand_id
1 'polypeptide(L)'
;MITRIPNLIRSKTDIDYGEFQRGINKVSHSRQELTGITEQTEALKVKLAEIKTLENIAKNRAQDMVAQGANRISTLERNIGAMQSKVTIESTVVSTISGKVVEIKVTKGTVVTPGTPILSLEHGEKQLEGIIYISEADGKKIQPGMKLDVVPSSVRREEFGSMVGTVQSVSEYPASAVGIMTVLGNEQLVQRLMRNGAPYTVYVALQSDAKSANGFAWTSGKGPAAPIVSGTLCSAEVAVEKRRPLGMVIPFLKRTVGM
;
A
#
# COMPACT_ATOMS: atom_id res chain seq x y z
N MET A 1 -71.12 8.79 119.41
CA MET A 1 -70.21 7.68 119.06
C MET A 1 -69.85 7.69 117.64
N ILE A 2 -69.22 8.73 117.13
CA ILE A 2 -68.76 8.92 115.71
C ILE A 2 -67.50 9.79 115.78
N THR A 3 -66.36 9.25 116.09
CA THR A 3 -65.10 10.06 116.04
C THR A 3 -63.86 9.14 115.83
N ARG A 4 -63.84 8.26 114.85
CA ARG A 4 -62.61 7.50 114.60
C ARG A 4 -62.40 7.05 113.14
N ILE A 5 -62.90 7.72 112.16
CA ILE A 5 -62.66 7.35 110.77
C ILE A 5 -61.78 8.31 109.95
N PRO A 6 -61.44 9.55 110.40
CA PRO A 6 -60.57 10.39 109.51
C PRO A 6 -59.08 10.04 109.47
N ASN A 7 -58.58 9.23 110.44
CA ASN A 7 -57.11 9.01 110.53
C ASN A 7 -56.60 7.80 109.73
N LEU A 8 -57.49 6.91 109.18
CA LEU A 8 -57.06 5.77 108.38
C LEU A 8 -56.95 6.07 106.90
N ILE A 9 -57.55 7.11 106.43
CA ILE A 9 -57.48 7.53 105.01
C ILE A 9 -56.26 8.42 104.76
N ARG A 10 -55.79 9.10 105.80
CA ARG A 10 -54.61 10.00 105.68
C ARG A 10 -53.26 9.23 105.68
N SER A 11 -53.15 8.02 106.13
CA SER A 11 -51.92 7.25 106.12
C SER A 11 -51.69 6.40 104.90
N LYS A 12 -52.67 6.32 104.00
CA LYS A 12 -52.53 5.56 102.72
C LYS A 12 -52.36 6.44 101.45
N THR A 13 -52.37 7.78 101.63
CA THR A 13 -52.21 8.72 100.55
C THR A 13 -50.98 9.65 100.68
N ASP A 14 -50.17 9.46 101.69
CA ASP A 14 -48.81 9.99 101.68
C ASP A 14 -47.92 9.14 100.78
N ILE A 15 -48.27 9.07 99.52
CA ILE A 15 -47.25 8.83 98.53
C ILE A 15 -46.18 9.90 98.79
N ASP A 16 -44.99 9.42 99.24
CA ASP A 16 -43.88 10.35 99.42
C ASP A 16 -43.63 11.14 98.15
N TYR A 17 -44.15 12.37 98.13
CA TYR A 17 -44.07 13.27 96.98
C TYR A 17 -42.61 13.46 96.58
N GLY A 18 -41.66 13.22 97.47
CA GLY A 18 -40.23 13.26 97.26
C GLY A 18 -39.73 12.00 96.52
N GLU A 19 -40.31 10.81 96.71
CA GLU A 19 -40.01 9.62 95.91
C GLU A 19 -40.58 9.68 94.53
N PHE A 20 -41.80 10.23 94.40
CA PHE A 20 -42.43 10.42 93.08
C PHE A 20 -41.66 11.46 92.26
N GLN A 21 -41.24 12.59 92.82
CA GLN A 21 -40.38 13.60 92.20
C GLN A 21 -39.00 13.02 91.83
N ARG A 22 -38.39 12.23 92.69
CA ARG A 22 -37.14 11.51 92.36
C ARG A 22 -37.31 10.54 91.19
N GLY A 23 -38.43 9.82 91.14
CA GLY A 23 -38.79 8.94 90.03
C GLY A 23 -38.96 9.70 88.74
N ILE A 24 -39.70 10.84 88.71
CA ILE A 24 -39.87 11.70 87.55
C ILE A 24 -38.51 12.29 87.05
N ASN A 25 -37.70 12.73 87.96
CA ASN A 25 -36.38 13.29 87.64
C ASN A 25 -35.47 12.19 87.05
N LYS A 26 -35.53 10.96 87.56
CA LYS A 26 -34.79 9.82 87.02
C LYS A 26 -35.23 9.42 85.62
N VAL A 27 -36.56 9.40 85.40
CA VAL A 27 -37.14 9.13 84.07
C VAL A 27 -36.77 10.24 83.05
N SER A 28 -36.82 11.51 83.49
CA SER A 28 -36.45 12.63 82.60
C SER A 28 -34.96 12.59 82.27
N HIS A 29 -34.10 12.28 83.27
CA HIS A 29 -32.65 12.11 82.98
C HIS A 29 -32.36 10.93 82.06
N SER A 30 -32.99 9.77 82.24
CA SER A 30 -32.85 8.62 81.38
C SER A 30 -33.39 8.92 79.95
N ARG A 31 -34.45 9.75 79.83
CA ARG A 31 -34.91 10.21 78.53
C ARG A 31 -33.88 11.11 77.84
N GLN A 32 -33.25 12.01 78.58
CA GLN A 32 -32.20 12.86 78.01
C GLN A 32 -30.99 12.04 77.56
N GLU A 33 -30.56 11.04 78.35
CA GLU A 33 -29.50 10.11 78.01
C GLU A 33 -29.86 9.33 76.79
N LEU A 34 -31.09 8.79 76.68
CA LEU A 34 -31.59 8.08 75.50
C LEU A 34 -31.60 8.97 74.23
N THR A 35 -32.04 10.22 74.34
CA THR A 35 -32.02 11.19 73.26
C THR A 35 -30.58 11.45 72.80
N GLY A 36 -29.64 11.66 73.76
CA GLY A 36 -28.22 11.85 73.37
C GLY A 36 -27.61 10.63 72.70
N ILE A 37 -27.92 9.41 73.14
CA ILE A 37 -27.47 8.18 72.53
C ILE A 37 -28.07 8.03 71.13
N THR A 38 -29.36 8.40 71.00
CA THR A 38 -30.02 8.35 69.67
C THR A 38 -29.38 9.33 68.66
N GLU A 39 -29.11 10.56 69.10
CA GLU A 39 -28.39 11.56 68.28
C GLU A 39 -26.98 11.08 67.92
N GLN A 40 -26.25 10.50 68.85
CA GLN A 40 -24.91 9.93 68.53
C GLN A 40 -24.99 8.76 67.61
N THR A 41 -26.03 7.91 67.67
CA THR A 41 -26.23 6.76 66.80
C THR A 41 -26.53 7.23 65.38
N GLU A 42 -27.38 8.27 65.22
CA GLU A 42 -27.66 8.86 63.92
C GLU A 42 -26.43 9.54 63.33
N ALA A 43 -25.66 10.27 64.13
CA ALA A 43 -24.40 10.88 63.68
C ALA A 43 -23.36 9.81 63.21
N LEU A 44 -23.28 8.68 63.92
CA LEU A 44 -22.43 7.57 63.51
C LEU A 44 -22.92 6.88 62.26
N LYS A 45 -24.24 6.74 62.06
CA LYS A 45 -24.80 6.20 60.80
C LYS A 45 -24.48 7.10 59.60
N VAL A 46 -24.59 8.41 59.74
CA VAL A 46 -24.20 9.38 58.73
C VAL A 46 -22.72 9.24 58.39
N LYS A 47 -21.83 9.19 59.38
CA LYS A 47 -20.40 8.98 59.14
C LYS A 47 -20.10 7.64 58.47
N LEU A 48 -20.81 6.59 58.84
CA LEU A 48 -20.67 5.27 58.19
C LEU A 48 -21.07 5.32 56.72
N ALA A 49 -22.18 6.01 56.41
CA ALA A 49 -22.62 6.20 55.03
C ALA A 49 -21.62 7.00 54.21
N GLU A 50 -21.03 8.05 54.80
CA GLU A 50 -19.98 8.87 54.18
C GLU A 50 -18.71 8.03 53.89
N ILE A 51 -18.25 7.25 54.86
CA ILE A 51 -17.08 6.35 54.69
C ILE A 51 -17.35 5.32 53.58
N LYS A 52 -18.52 4.70 53.56
CA LYS A 52 -18.91 3.77 52.48
C LYS A 52 -18.91 4.44 51.09
N THR A 53 -19.36 5.69 51.01
CA THR A 53 -19.32 6.46 49.76
C THR A 53 -17.89 6.74 49.30
N LEU A 54 -17.03 7.14 50.22
CA LEU A 54 -15.59 7.35 49.98
C LEU A 54 -14.89 6.06 49.53
N GLU A 55 -15.21 4.94 50.19
CA GLU A 55 -14.68 3.62 49.81
C GLU A 55 -15.09 3.23 48.37
N ASN A 56 -16.37 3.42 48.01
CA ASN A 56 -16.85 3.17 46.67
C ASN A 56 -16.16 4.07 45.63
N ILE A 57 -16.00 5.36 45.94
CA ILE A 57 -15.28 6.30 45.06
C ILE A 57 -13.82 5.86 44.89
N ALA A 58 -13.14 5.48 45.95
CA ALA A 58 -11.76 5.00 45.90
C ALA A 58 -11.63 3.71 45.08
N LYS A 59 -12.57 2.77 45.28
CA LYS A 59 -12.63 1.52 44.54
C LYS A 59 -12.86 1.76 43.04
N ASN A 60 -13.80 2.62 42.68
CA ASN A 60 -14.09 2.97 41.28
C ASN A 60 -12.87 3.63 40.62
N ARG A 61 -12.22 4.59 41.29
CA ARG A 61 -11.00 5.22 40.82
C ARG A 61 -9.88 4.21 40.58
N ALA A 62 -9.69 3.27 41.48
CA ALA A 62 -8.69 2.22 41.34
C ALA A 62 -9.00 1.32 40.13
N GLN A 63 -10.26 0.95 39.93
CA GLN A 63 -10.71 0.18 38.76
C GLN A 63 -10.49 0.94 37.45
N ASP A 64 -10.84 2.23 37.44
CA ASP A 64 -10.63 3.09 36.26
C ASP A 64 -9.14 3.23 35.93
N MET A 65 -8.28 3.39 36.92
CA MET A 65 -6.83 3.46 36.71
C MET A 65 -6.27 2.14 36.16
N VAL A 66 -6.74 0.99 36.63
CA VAL A 66 -6.36 -0.32 36.11
C VAL A 66 -6.83 -0.48 34.65
N ALA A 67 -8.10 -0.11 34.36
CA ALA A 67 -8.65 -0.19 33.03
C ALA A 67 -7.90 0.73 32.04
N GLN A 68 -7.59 1.96 32.46
CA GLN A 68 -6.80 2.89 31.66
C GLN A 68 -5.37 2.36 31.42
N GLY A 69 -4.75 1.78 32.45
CA GLY A 69 -3.44 1.13 32.32
C GLY A 69 -3.46 -0.01 31.34
N ALA A 70 -4.44 -0.90 31.42
CA ALA A 70 -4.61 -2.02 30.49
C ALA A 70 -4.82 -1.55 29.05
N ASN A 71 -5.66 -0.53 28.84
CA ASN A 71 -5.89 0.05 27.52
C ASN A 71 -4.62 0.69 26.93
N ARG A 72 -3.83 1.35 27.79
CA ARG A 72 -2.55 1.95 27.36
C ARG A 72 -1.53 0.88 26.96
N ILE A 73 -1.42 -0.21 27.74
CA ILE A 73 -0.56 -1.36 27.41
C ILE A 73 -0.97 -1.96 26.09
N SER A 74 -2.25 -2.27 25.88
CA SER A 74 -2.76 -2.82 24.63
C SER A 74 -2.49 -1.92 23.42
N THR A 75 -2.58 -0.61 23.61
CA THR A 75 -2.26 0.35 22.54
C THR A 75 -0.77 0.35 22.20
N LEU A 76 0.10 0.31 23.22
CA LEU A 76 1.54 0.24 23.02
C LEU A 76 1.97 -1.08 22.36
N GLU A 77 1.40 -2.20 22.76
CA GLU A 77 1.65 -3.50 22.13
C GLU A 77 1.28 -3.51 20.65
N ARG A 78 0.12 -2.94 20.29
CA ARG A 78 -0.28 -2.77 18.88
C ARG A 78 0.70 -1.89 18.12
N ASN A 79 1.15 -0.79 18.70
CA ASN A 79 2.12 0.10 18.07
C ASN A 79 3.49 -0.60 17.87
N ILE A 80 3.95 -1.36 18.86
CA ILE A 80 5.19 -2.16 18.74
C ILE A 80 5.04 -3.18 17.61
N GLY A 81 3.92 -3.93 17.58
CA GLY A 81 3.65 -4.90 16.51
C GLY A 81 3.63 -4.26 15.11
N ALA A 82 3.00 -3.09 14.99
CA ALA A 82 2.97 -2.34 13.74
C ALA A 82 4.38 -1.87 13.31
N MET A 83 5.18 -1.38 14.26
CA MET A 83 6.56 -0.97 13.99
C MET A 83 7.46 -2.15 13.62
N GLN A 84 7.33 -3.28 14.30
CA GLN A 84 8.06 -4.52 13.97
C GLN A 84 7.70 -5.02 12.57
N SER A 85 6.41 -5.05 12.24
CA SER A 85 5.94 -5.42 10.89
C SER A 85 6.49 -4.48 9.83
N LYS A 86 6.50 -3.18 10.11
CA LYS A 86 7.07 -2.17 9.20
C LYS A 86 8.58 -2.40 8.98
N VAL A 87 9.34 -2.63 10.02
CA VAL A 87 10.78 -2.94 9.92
C VAL A 87 11.01 -4.20 9.09
N THR A 88 10.21 -5.25 9.30
CA THR A 88 10.34 -6.49 8.53
C THR A 88 10.06 -6.30 7.04
N ILE A 89 8.99 -5.56 6.71
CA ILE A 89 8.59 -5.28 5.33
C ILE A 89 9.62 -4.36 4.64
N GLU A 90 10.09 -3.33 5.32
CA GLU A 90 11.01 -2.34 4.75
C GLU A 90 12.47 -2.81 4.73
N SER A 91 12.86 -3.78 5.53
CA SER A 91 14.23 -4.31 5.57
C SER A 91 14.52 -5.35 4.48
N THR A 92 13.51 -5.92 3.83
CA THR A 92 13.69 -6.97 2.83
C THR A 92 12.84 -6.69 1.61
N VAL A 93 13.49 -6.41 0.49
CA VAL A 93 12.81 -6.26 -0.81
C VAL A 93 12.85 -7.60 -1.53
N VAL A 94 11.69 -8.20 -1.71
CA VAL A 94 11.54 -9.48 -2.42
C VAL A 94 11.00 -9.22 -3.81
N SER A 95 11.67 -9.79 -4.84
CA SER A 95 11.17 -9.74 -6.21
C SER A 95 9.90 -10.58 -6.35
N THR A 96 8.89 -10.05 -7.02
CA THR A 96 7.65 -10.75 -7.37
C THR A 96 7.79 -11.63 -8.62
N ILE A 97 8.89 -11.45 -9.37
CA ILE A 97 9.19 -12.20 -10.59
C ILE A 97 10.57 -12.85 -10.47
N SER A 98 10.71 -14.01 -11.09
CA SER A 98 12.02 -14.66 -11.27
C SER A 98 12.67 -14.14 -12.55
N GLY A 99 13.96 -13.85 -12.51
CA GLY A 99 14.67 -13.34 -13.68
C GLY A 99 16.16 -13.15 -13.41
N LYS A 100 16.87 -12.67 -14.42
CA LYS A 100 18.28 -12.33 -14.35
C LYS A 100 18.43 -10.86 -13.99
N VAL A 101 19.29 -10.54 -13.01
CA VAL A 101 19.66 -9.16 -12.71
C VAL A 101 20.48 -8.60 -13.86
N VAL A 102 19.96 -7.56 -14.50
CA VAL A 102 20.62 -6.86 -15.64
C VAL A 102 21.41 -5.67 -15.14
N GLU A 103 20.86 -4.94 -14.17
CA GLU A 103 21.46 -3.71 -13.68
C GLU A 103 21.13 -3.51 -12.19
N ILE A 104 22.10 -3.08 -11.42
CA ILE A 104 21.92 -2.61 -10.03
C ILE A 104 22.05 -1.09 -10.04
N LYS A 105 20.95 -0.38 -9.69
CA LYS A 105 20.85 1.07 -9.80
C LYS A 105 21.27 1.83 -8.53
N VAL A 106 21.47 1.11 -7.44
CA VAL A 106 21.85 1.68 -6.14
C VAL A 106 23.14 1.05 -5.63
N THR A 107 23.93 1.81 -4.88
CA THR A 107 25.15 1.33 -4.21
C THR A 107 24.88 0.95 -2.77
N LYS A 108 25.70 0.08 -2.21
CA LYS A 108 25.63 -0.30 -0.79
C LYS A 108 25.76 0.94 0.10
N GLY A 109 24.82 1.12 1.03
CA GLY A 109 24.75 2.28 1.92
C GLY A 109 23.86 3.42 1.41
N THR A 110 23.29 3.32 0.22
CA THR A 110 22.32 4.31 -0.28
C THR A 110 21.00 4.17 0.48
N VAL A 111 20.49 5.29 0.98
CA VAL A 111 19.14 5.34 1.57
C VAL A 111 18.12 5.38 0.42
N VAL A 112 17.25 4.40 0.39
CA VAL A 112 16.18 4.31 -0.62
C VAL A 112 14.83 4.66 0.00
N THR A 113 13.97 5.29 -0.79
CA THR A 113 12.58 5.60 -0.42
C THR A 113 11.62 4.73 -1.25
N PRO A 114 10.38 4.52 -0.79
CA PRO A 114 9.38 3.82 -1.60
C PRO A 114 9.27 4.43 -3.01
N GLY A 115 9.33 3.57 -4.03
CA GLY A 115 9.34 3.99 -5.44
C GLY A 115 10.72 4.19 -6.05
N THR A 116 11.82 4.14 -5.26
CA THR A 116 13.17 4.19 -5.81
C THR A 116 13.52 2.88 -6.53
N PRO A 117 13.91 2.91 -7.82
CA PRO A 117 14.31 1.71 -8.53
C PRO A 117 15.67 1.22 -8.01
N ILE A 118 15.70 0.00 -7.46
CA ILE A 118 16.90 -0.62 -6.87
C ILE A 118 17.68 -1.40 -7.91
N LEU A 119 16.99 -2.19 -8.73
CA LEU A 119 17.61 -3.02 -9.76
C LEU A 119 16.63 -3.26 -10.91
N SER A 120 17.19 -3.67 -12.07
CA SER A 120 16.43 -4.11 -13.22
C SER A 120 16.56 -5.62 -13.38
N LEU A 121 15.43 -6.30 -13.52
CA LEU A 121 15.36 -7.74 -13.78
C LEU A 121 14.90 -7.99 -15.20
N GLU A 122 15.58 -8.89 -15.89
CA GLU A 122 15.14 -9.46 -17.15
C GLU A 122 14.37 -10.75 -16.86
N HIS A 123 13.08 -10.77 -17.23
CA HIS A 123 12.27 -11.98 -17.15
C HIS A 123 12.52 -12.80 -18.42
N GLY A 124 13.03 -14.01 -18.24
CA GLY A 124 13.43 -14.85 -19.36
C GLY A 124 12.25 -15.54 -20.04
N GLU A 125 11.57 -14.85 -20.95
CA GLU A 125 10.84 -15.56 -22.02
C GLU A 125 11.81 -15.92 -23.15
N LYS A 126 11.65 -17.10 -23.72
CA LYS A 126 12.61 -17.67 -24.68
C LYS A 126 12.60 -16.99 -26.06
N GLN A 127 11.69 -16.04 -26.32
CA GLN A 127 11.58 -15.37 -27.61
C GLN A 127 11.87 -13.89 -27.44
N LEU A 128 12.85 -13.42 -28.23
CA LEU A 128 13.12 -11.98 -28.35
C LEU A 128 12.06 -11.33 -29.21
N GLU A 129 11.59 -10.19 -28.78
CA GLU A 129 10.68 -9.31 -29.51
C GLU A 129 11.42 -8.03 -29.92
N GLY A 130 11.17 -7.55 -31.14
CA GLY A 130 11.70 -6.27 -31.61
C GLY A 130 10.74 -5.14 -31.22
N ILE A 131 11.27 -4.09 -30.56
CA ILE A 131 10.52 -2.85 -30.32
C ILE A 131 11.13 -1.76 -31.17
N ILE A 132 10.35 -1.22 -32.11
CA ILE A 132 10.81 -0.24 -33.09
C ILE A 132 10.02 1.06 -32.89
N TYR A 133 10.74 2.17 -32.87
CA TYR A 133 10.18 3.50 -32.78
C TYR A 133 10.21 4.18 -34.16
N ILE A 134 9.05 4.54 -34.67
CA ILE A 134 8.88 5.06 -36.04
C ILE A 134 8.27 6.46 -35.99
N SER A 135 8.68 7.33 -36.91
CA SER A 135 8.14 8.68 -37.01
C SER A 135 6.62 8.70 -37.24
N GLU A 136 5.95 9.78 -36.86
CA GLU A 136 4.51 9.95 -37.10
C GLU A 136 4.14 9.83 -38.58
N ALA A 137 5.00 10.35 -39.48
CA ALA A 137 4.76 10.35 -40.90
C ALA A 137 4.67 8.93 -41.49
N ASP A 138 5.40 7.98 -40.92
CA ASP A 138 5.50 6.61 -41.42
C ASP A 138 4.71 5.62 -40.58
N GLY A 139 4.52 5.90 -39.28
CA GLY A 139 3.82 5.02 -38.36
C GLY A 139 2.40 4.65 -38.79
N LYS A 140 1.66 5.61 -39.38
CA LYS A 140 0.29 5.38 -39.89
C LYS A 140 0.22 4.52 -41.16
N LYS A 141 1.35 4.29 -41.83
CA LYS A 141 1.43 3.44 -43.06
C LYS A 141 1.70 1.98 -42.71
N ILE A 142 2.14 1.71 -41.46
CA ILE A 142 2.52 0.38 -41.04
C ILE A 142 1.29 -0.33 -40.47
N GLN A 143 1.12 -1.57 -40.90
CA GLN A 143 0.00 -2.41 -40.46
C GLN A 143 0.49 -3.74 -39.95
N PRO A 144 -0.22 -4.36 -38.99
CA PRO A 144 0.05 -5.72 -38.54
C PRO A 144 0.14 -6.69 -39.74
N GLY A 145 1.10 -7.62 -39.66
CA GLY A 145 1.37 -8.59 -40.73
C GLY A 145 2.37 -8.13 -41.79
N MET A 146 2.77 -6.85 -41.82
CA MET A 146 3.82 -6.39 -42.74
C MET A 146 5.17 -7.00 -42.36
N LYS A 147 5.95 -7.40 -43.36
CA LYS A 147 7.32 -7.88 -43.20
C LYS A 147 8.29 -6.71 -43.10
N LEU A 148 9.30 -6.88 -42.27
CA LEU A 148 10.36 -5.91 -42.11
C LEU A 148 11.71 -6.62 -41.89
N ASP A 149 12.74 -5.90 -42.25
CA ASP A 149 14.12 -6.28 -42.07
C ASP A 149 14.70 -5.60 -40.85
N VAL A 150 15.17 -6.39 -39.90
CA VAL A 150 15.78 -5.89 -38.65
C VAL A 150 17.28 -6.15 -38.68
N VAL A 151 18.06 -5.09 -38.53
CA VAL A 151 19.52 -5.16 -38.53
C VAL A 151 20.04 -4.80 -37.15
N PRO A 152 20.52 -5.77 -36.34
CA PRO A 152 21.18 -5.49 -35.10
C PRO A 152 22.47 -4.69 -35.31
N SER A 153 22.73 -3.69 -34.45
CA SER A 153 23.93 -2.86 -34.55
C SER A 153 25.25 -3.61 -34.33
N SER A 154 25.19 -4.81 -33.76
CA SER A 154 26.33 -5.69 -33.55
C SER A 154 26.68 -6.56 -34.77
N VAL A 155 25.88 -6.49 -35.85
CA VAL A 155 26.02 -7.36 -37.01
C VAL A 155 26.26 -6.53 -38.28
N ARG A 156 27.17 -6.99 -39.14
CA ARG A 156 27.41 -6.37 -40.44
C ARG A 156 26.37 -6.83 -41.43
N ARG A 157 25.55 -5.89 -41.91
CA ARG A 157 24.49 -6.17 -42.87
C ARG A 157 25.01 -6.73 -44.21
N GLU A 158 26.18 -6.29 -44.63
CA GLU A 158 26.82 -6.68 -45.88
C GLU A 158 27.21 -8.18 -45.87
N GLU A 159 27.45 -8.72 -44.67
CA GLU A 159 27.90 -10.11 -44.50
C GLU A 159 26.75 -11.08 -44.20
N PHE A 160 25.83 -10.68 -43.33
CA PHE A 160 24.79 -11.55 -42.79
C PHE A 160 23.38 -11.15 -43.25
N GLY A 161 23.23 -10.01 -43.89
CA GLY A 161 21.92 -9.46 -44.26
C GLY A 161 21.16 -8.88 -43.06
N SER A 162 19.87 -9.11 -43.04
CA SER A 162 18.94 -8.67 -41.98
C SER A 162 18.17 -9.84 -41.39
N MET A 163 17.73 -9.71 -40.14
CA MET A 163 16.77 -10.63 -39.55
C MET A 163 15.39 -10.37 -40.10
N VAL A 164 14.64 -11.43 -40.39
CA VAL A 164 13.27 -11.33 -40.87
C VAL A 164 12.32 -11.15 -39.70
N GLY A 165 11.59 -10.04 -39.70
CA GLY A 165 10.54 -9.75 -38.74
C GLY A 165 9.17 -9.60 -39.35
N THR A 166 8.13 -9.72 -38.54
CA THR A 166 6.74 -9.45 -38.93
C THR A 166 6.14 -8.51 -37.90
N VAL A 167 5.48 -7.45 -38.37
CA VAL A 167 4.76 -6.52 -37.50
C VAL A 167 3.64 -7.25 -36.78
N GLN A 168 3.70 -7.31 -35.47
CA GLN A 168 2.69 -7.93 -34.61
C GLN A 168 1.59 -6.93 -34.28
N SER A 169 2.00 -5.74 -33.84
CA SER A 169 1.09 -4.65 -33.53
C SER A 169 1.77 -3.28 -33.67
N VAL A 170 0.97 -2.25 -33.84
CA VAL A 170 1.38 -0.84 -33.86
C VAL A 170 0.58 -0.12 -32.81
N SER A 171 1.23 0.74 -32.01
CA SER A 171 0.52 1.54 -31.02
C SER A 171 -0.45 2.50 -31.69
N GLU A 172 -1.63 2.68 -31.14
CA GLU A 172 -2.63 3.64 -31.65
C GLU A 172 -2.22 5.10 -31.39
N TYR A 173 -1.45 5.31 -30.33
CA TYR A 173 -1.00 6.62 -29.89
C TYR A 173 0.52 6.72 -29.90
N PRO A 174 1.06 7.94 -30.11
CA PRO A 174 2.49 8.18 -29.98
C PRO A 174 3.00 7.83 -28.57
N ALA A 175 4.19 7.28 -28.51
CA ALA A 175 4.83 6.91 -27.24
C ALA A 175 5.25 8.15 -26.45
N SER A 176 4.98 8.15 -25.14
CA SER A 176 5.49 9.19 -24.26
C SER A 176 6.96 8.99 -23.90
N ALA A 177 7.65 10.07 -23.53
CA ALA A 177 9.05 10.00 -23.09
C ALA A 177 9.23 9.03 -21.91
N VAL A 178 8.28 9.01 -20.97
CA VAL A 178 8.28 8.10 -19.83
C VAL A 178 8.13 6.64 -20.28
N GLY A 179 7.22 6.36 -21.23
CA GLY A 179 7.04 5.02 -21.77
C GLY A 179 8.29 4.51 -22.49
N ILE A 180 8.93 5.34 -23.33
CA ILE A 180 10.19 4.99 -24.00
C ILE A 180 11.30 4.78 -22.96
N MET A 181 11.38 5.63 -21.92
CA MET A 181 12.37 5.51 -20.85
C MET A 181 12.24 4.21 -20.07
N THR A 182 11.01 3.74 -19.84
CA THR A 182 10.76 2.46 -19.16
C THR A 182 11.33 1.27 -19.94
N VAL A 183 11.30 1.33 -21.27
CA VAL A 183 11.81 0.28 -22.14
C VAL A 183 13.32 0.38 -22.33
N LEU A 184 13.85 1.57 -22.62
CA LEU A 184 15.25 1.77 -22.99
C LEU A 184 16.17 1.97 -21.78
N GLY A 185 15.66 2.48 -20.65
CA GLY A 185 16.47 2.80 -19.48
C GLY A 185 17.53 3.88 -19.69
N ASN A 186 17.55 4.57 -20.85
CA ASN A 186 18.60 5.51 -21.24
C ASN A 186 18.01 6.82 -21.77
N GLU A 187 18.21 7.89 -21.00
CA GLU A 187 17.66 9.21 -21.31
C GLU A 187 18.19 9.80 -22.62
N GLN A 188 19.44 9.59 -22.96
CA GLN A 188 20.02 10.12 -24.20
C GLN A 188 19.40 9.47 -25.44
N LEU A 189 19.10 8.18 -25.36
CA LEU A 189 18.37 7.48 -26.44
C LEU A 189 16.95 7.98 -26.58
N VAL A 190 16.26 8.21 -25.45
CA VAL A 190 14.91 8.78 -25.44
C VAL A 190 14.91 10.16 -26.12
N GLN A 191 15.80 11.06 -25.72
CA GLN A 191 15.92 12.39 -26.31
C GLN A 191 16.22 12.34 -27.81
N ARG A 192 17.07 11.39 -28.25
CA ARG A 192 17.37 11.19 -29.68
C ARG A 192 16.14 10.75 -30.46
N LEU A 193 15.37 9.79 -29.93
CA LEU A 193 14.16 9.28 -30.59
C LEU A 193 13.05 10.33 -30.64
N MET A 194 12.97 11.18 -29.64
CA MET A 194 11.94 12.23 -29.54
C MET A 194 12.30 13.54 -30.25
N ARG A 195 13.49 13.65 -30.83
CA ARG A 195 13.98 14.91 -31.49
C ARG A 195 13.05 15.38 -32.61
N ASN A 196 12.44 14.47 -33.35
CA ASN A 196 11.58 14.76 -34.48
C ASN A 196 10.07 14.59 -34.18
N GLY A 197 9.70 14.67 -32.90
CA GLY A 197 8.34 14.42 -32.44
C GLY A 197 8.20 13.08 -31.72
N ALA A 198 7.03 12.82 -31.13
CA ALA A 198 6.73 11.59 -30.41
C ALA A 198 6.55 10.41 -31.41
N PRO A 199 7.39 9.37 -31.34
CA PRO A 199 7.31 8.24 -32.27
C PRO A 199 6.15 7.29 -31.92
N TYR A 200 5.70 6.50 -32.91
CA TYR A 200 4.83 5.35 -32.70
C TYR A 200 5.68 4.12 -32.35
N THR A 201 5.15 3.28 -31.47
CA THR A 201 5.80 2.01 -31.10
C THR A 201 5.26 0.88 -31.97
N VAL A 202 6.16 0.13 -32.59
CA VAL A 202 5.86 -1.06 -33.40
C VAL A 202 6.47 -2.27 -32.71
N TYR A 203 5.66 -3.26 -32.44
CA TYR A 203 6.08 -4.55 -31.88
C TYR A 203 6.26 -5.54 -33.02
N VAL A 204 7.39 -6.22 -33.03
CA VAL A 204 7.84 -7.08 -34.12
C VAL A 204 8.16 -8.46 -33.61
N ALA A 205 7.46 -9.45 -34.13
CA ALA A 205 7.84 -10.84 -33.93
C ALA A 205 9.01 -11.19 -34.89
N LEU A 206 10.13 -11.62 -34.33
CA LEU A 206 11.28 -12.09 -35.04
C LEU A 206 11.05 -13.54 -35.51
N GLN A 207 11.27 -13.83 -36.78
CA GLN A 207 11.07 -15.17 -37.30
C GLN A 207 12.16 -16.11 -36.82
N SER A 208 11.77 -17.21 -36.20
CA SER A 208 12.70 -18.24 -35.75
C SER A 208 13.11 -19.16 -36.90
N ASP A 209 14.38 -19.55 -36.96
CA ASP A 209 14.91 -20.58 -37.87
C ASP A 209 15.88 -21.48 -37.10
N ALA A 210 15.48 -22.73 -36.89
CA ALA A 210 16.29 -23.74 -36.19
C ALA A 210 17.60 -24.11 -36.90
N LYS A 211 17.72 -23.79 -38.20
CA LYS A 211 18.92 -24.03 -38.99
C LYS A 211 19.97 -22.93 -38.86
N SER A 212 19.57 -21.76 -38.41
CA SER A 212 20.47 -20.64 -38.19
C SER A 212 21.24 -20.81 -36.87
N ALA A 213 22.51 -20.40 -36.85
CA ALA A 213 23.38 -20.54 -35.68
C ALA A 213 22.86 -19.81 -34.44
N ASN A 214 22.09 -18.74 -34.60
CA ASN A 214 21.51 -17.96 -33.51
C ASN A 214 19.98 -18.12 -33.33
N GLY A 215 19.36 -19.06 -34.07
CA GLY A 215 17.94 -19.40 -33.93
C GLY A 215 16.97 -18.46 -34.66
N PHE A 216 17.43 -17.45 -35.39
CA PHE A 216 16.61 -16.49 -36.15
C PHE A 216 16.77 -16.62 -37.65
N ALA A 217 15.73 -16.32 -38.38
CA ALA A 217 15.76 -16.30 -39.85
C ALA A 217 16.47 -15.04 -40.37
N TRP A 218 17.42 -15.23 -41.30
CA TRP A 218 18.20 -14.17 -41.89
C TRP A 218 17.97 -14.13 -43.43
N THR A 219 17.99 -12.95 -44.00
CA THR A 219 17.83 -12.78 -45.47
C THR A 219 18.96 -13.44 -46.26
N SER A 220 20.15 -13.59 -45.71
CA SER A 220 21.29 -14.33 -46.30
C SER A 220 21.19 -15.83 -46.12
N GLY A 221 20.26 -16.34 -45.32
CA GLY A 221 20.15 -17.76 -44.98
C GLY A 221 21.17 -18.24 -43.91
N LYS A 222 22.15 -17.45 -43.58
CA LYS A 222 23.18 -17.76 -42.54
C LYS A 222 23.31 -16.58 -41.60
N GLY A 223 22.82 -16.73 -40.37
CA GLY A 223 23.03 -15.72 -39.35
C GLY A 223 24.44 -15.75 -38.76
N PRO A 224 24.84 -14.72 -38.02
CA PRO A 224 26.10 -14.71 -37.27
C PRO A 224 26.10 -15.80 -36.19
N ALA A 225 27.29 -16.32 -35.85
CA ALA A 225 27.44 -17.28 -34.75
C ALA A 225 27.21 -16.65 -33.36
N ALA A 226 27.34 -15.31 -33.27
CA ALA A 226 27.11 -14.58 -32.02
C ALA A 226 25.62 -14.58 -31.64
N PRO A 227 25.29 -14.83 -30.36
CA PRO A 227 23.91 -14.76 -29.91
C PRO A 227 23.40 -13.32 -29.94
N ILE A 228 22.15 -13.14 -30.37
CA ILE A 228 21.42 -11.87 -30.24
C ILE A 228 20.72 -11.90 -28.88
N VAL A 229 20.99 -10.89 -28.07
CA VAL A 229 20.47 -10.81 -26.69
C VAL A 229 19.54 -9.61 -26.54
N SER A 230 18.70 -9.66 -25.51
CA SER A 230 17.88 -8.53 -25.10
C SER A 230 18.73 -7.27 -24.86
N GLY A 231 18.20 -6.10 -25.17
CA GLY A 231 18.92 -4.82 -25.09
C GLY A 231 19.83 -4.53 -26.31
N THR A 232 19.88 -5.43 -27.31
CA THR A 232 20.61 -5.15 -28.56
C THR A 232 19.88 -4.05 -29.36
N LEU A 233 20.57 -2.94 -29.62
CA LEU A 233 20.04 -1.89 -30.51
C LEU A 233 19.96 -2.39 -31.95
N CYS A 234 18.89 -2.02 -32.65
CA CYS A 234 18.68 -2.42 -34.02
C CYS A 234 18.12 -1.26 -34.86
N SER A 235 18.35 -1.31 -36.17
CA SER A 235 17.64 -0.54 -37.15
C SER A 235 16.67 -1.43 -37.90
N ALA A 236 15.55 -0.86 -38.40
CA ALA A 236 14.56 -1.61 -39.11
C ALA A 236 14.18 -0.90 -40.44
N GLU A 237 13.96 -1.68 -41.48
CA GLU A 237 13.46 -1.23 -42.75
C GLU A 237 12.14 -1.95 -43.06
N VAL A 238 11.08 -1.15 -43.27
CA VAL A 238 9.74 -1.67 -43.60
C VAL A 238 9.43 -1.35 -45.06
N ALA A 239 9.10 -2.37 -45.84
CA ALA A 239 8.62 -2.16 -47.21
C ALA A 239 7.14 -1.74 -47.19
N VAL A 240 6.90 -0.42 -47.17
CA VAL A 240 5.54 0.17 -47.12
C VAL A 240 4.81 0.07 -48.45
N GLU A 241 5.55 0.12 -49.59
CA GLU A 241 4.97 0.02 -50.95
C GLU A 241 5.82 -0.87 -51.85
N LYS A 242 5.21 -1.89 -52.44
CA LYS A 242 5.79 -2.64 -53.55
C LYS A 242 5.24 -2.04 -54.85
N ARG A 243 5.94 -1.07 -55.45
CA ARG A 243 5.61 -0.59 -56.78
C ARG A 243 6.30 -1.47 -57.83
N ARG A 244 5.54 -2.02 -58.76
CA ARG A 244 6.14 -2.73 -59.89
C ARG A 244 6.78 -1.70 -60.81
N PRO A 245 8.07 -1.84 -61.23
CA PRO A 245 8.75 -0.87 -62.11
C PRO A 245 8.03 -0.56 -63.39
N LEU A 246 7.35 -1.55 -63.98
CA LEU A 246 6.52 -1.41 -65.19
C LEU A 246 5.36 -0.44 -65.04
N GLY A 247 4.79 -0.30 -63.79
CA GLY A 247 3.71 0.66 -63.52
C GLY A 247 4.15 2.14 -63.51
N MET A 248 5.47 2.43 -63.41
CA MET A 248 6.01 3.79 -63.53
C MET A 248 6.22 4.25 -64.94
N VAL A 249 6.42 3.33 -65.85
CA VAL A 249 6.69 3.65 -67.27
C VAL A 249 5.39 3.88 -68.04
N ILE A 250 4.31 3.18 -67.73
CA ILE A 250 3.01 3.26 -68.37
C ILE A 250 2.38 4.66 -68.32
N PRO A 251 2.38 5.45 -67.29
CA PRO A 251 1.85 6.80 -67.24
C PRO A 251 2.61 7.76 -68.18
N PHE A 252 3.93 7.57 -68.28
CA PHE A 252 4.75 8.36 -69.23
C PHE A 252 4.43 8.08 -70.69
N LEU A 253 4.26 6.80 -71.07
CA LEU A 253 3.87 6.40 -72.41
C LEU A 253 2.46 6.86 -72.79
N LYS A 254 1.48 6.83 -71.87
CA LYS A 254 0.15 7.39 -72.07
C LYS A 254 0.15 8.89 -72.31
N ARG A 255 1.08 9.64 -71.70
CA ARG A 255 1.23 11.08 -71.88
C ARG A 255 1.89 11.42 -73.23
N THR A 256 2.71 10.51 -73.82
CA THR A 256 3.47 10.72 -75.04
C THR A 256 2.70 10.27 -76.27
N VAL A 257 1.72 9.36 -76.14
CA VAL A 257 0.95 8.79 -77.25
C VAL A 257 -0.43 9.44 -77.44
N GLY A 258 -0.79 10.43 -76.65
CA GLY A 258 -1.93 11.31 -76.95
C GLY A 258 -3.31 10.62 -77.01
N MET A 259 -3.56 9.55 -76.25
CA MET A 259 -4.88 8.94 -76.06
C MET A 259 -5.37 9.01 -74.62
#